data_eb2e90f919b2fbce84d98c72f417b5ab
#
_entry.id   eb2e90f919b2fbce84d98c72f417b5ab
#
_cell.length_a   1.000
_cell.length_b   1.000
_cell.length_c   1.000
_cell.angle_alpha   90.00
_cell.angle_beta   90.00
_cell.angle_gamma   90.00
#
_symmetry.space_group_name_H-M   'P 1'
#
loop_
_entity.id
_entity.type
_entity.pdbx_description
1 polymer ?
#
loop_
_entity_poly.entity_id
_entity_poly.type
_entity_poly.pdbx_seq_one_letter_code
_entity_poly.pdbx_strand_id
1 'polypeptide(L)'
;EALHLNEDEFQPDKEDMAANELGTMLHDVLEQFCRLHPSLEDGMTTASLQREIGEILDETFTRQYGSRPLMPLLLQKRSMEQRLNVYAEQHLEDLRNGWTCIAFEQSVENWRLGDFSLRFRIDRIDRHADGSLRVIDYKTGKTDSCEKKHLGTMKRPDALPLLSPALHPYTRRQKNGKAVHFRWKDLQLPLYVLWAMEEYCGRPTAAYYALPANPLDIGISAWDTLHDPQPGCDICALESARSWILELMRLIREGRGLITAEELGWDTPSYDVFKDLVSSSHETLQDLLGLNITPHLPF
;
A
#
# COMPACT_ATOMS: atom_id res chain seq x y z
N GLU A 1 -15.15 4.82 26.14
CA GLU A 1 -14.26 4.34 25.05
C GLU A 1 -13.02 3.78 25.71
N ALA A 2 -12.95 2.44 25.83
CA ALA A 2 -11.79 1.76 26.36
C ALA A 2 -10.75 1.66 25.23
N LEU A 3 -9.64 2.37 25.37
CA LEU A 3 -8.41 2.06 24.67
C LEU A 3 -8.07 0.60 24.96
N HIS A 4 -8.25 -0.27 23.99
CA HIS A 4 -7.65 -1.61 24.01
C HIS A 4 -6.15 -1.44 23.84
N LEU A 5 -5.45 -1.13 24.92
CA LEU A 5 -4.02 -1.31 25.01
C LEU A 5 -3.79 -2.83 25.08
N ASN A 6 -3.28 -3.41 24.02
CA ASN A 6 -2.77 -4.76 24.06
C ASN A 6 -1.60 -4.78 25.03
N GLU A 7 -1.65 -5.65 26.06
CA GLU A 7 -0.56 -5.85 27.04
C GLU A 7 0.75 -6.32 26.35
N ASP A 8 0.67 -6.73 25.07
CA ASP A 8 1.81 -7.17 24.25
C ASP A 8 2.67 -6.00 23.68
N GLU A 9 2.27 -4.73 23.83
CA GLU A 9 3.01 -3.61 23.23
C GLU A 9 4.28 -3.20 23.98
N PHE A 10 4.37 -3.43 25.30
CA PHE A 10 5.54 -3.01 26.09
C PHE A 10 6.68 -4.05 26.07
N GLN A 11 7.77 -3.74 25.40
CA GLN A 11 8.92 -4.65 25.17
C GLN A 11 10.25 -4.01 25.59
N PRO A 12 10.50 -3.78 26.91
CA PRO A 12 11.67 -3.05 27.39
C PRO A 12 13.01 -3.78 27.19
N ASP A 13 12.98 -5.12 27.07
CA ASP A 13 14.18 -5.96 26.92
C ASP A 13 14.44 -6.36 25.45
N LYS A 14 13.74 -5.75 24.51
CA LYS A 14 13.90 -6.06 23.10
C LYS A 14 15.25 -5.57 22.58
N GLU A 15 15.93 -6.42 21.80
CA GLU A 15 17.24 -6.11 21.23
C GLU A 15 17.13 -5.22 19.99
N ASP A 16 16.22 -5.53 19.07
CA ASP A 16 15.98 -4.76 17.84
C ASP A 16 14.53 -4.86 17.36
N MET A 17 14.12 -3.94 16.49
CA MET A 17 12.82 -4.02 15.81
C MET A 17 12.92 -4.86 14.54
N ALA A 18 11.97 -5.77 14.36
CA ALA A 18 11.77 -6.40 13.07
C ALA A 18 11.23 -5.38 12.03
N ALA A 19 11.37 -5.69 10.74
CA ALA A 19 10.99 -4.77 9.67
C ALA A 19 9.50 -4.37 9.69
N ASN A 20 8.61 -5.30 10.06
CA ASN A 20 7.19 -5.03 10.23
C ASN A 20 6.90 -4.10 11.42
N GLU A 21 7.58 -4.28 12.54
CA GLU A 21 7.42 -3.41 13.72
C GLU A 21 7.88 -1.98 13.46
N LEU A 22 9.02 -1.83 12.76
CA LEU A 22 9.48 -0.53 12.29
C LEU A 22 8.45 0.11 11.36
N GLY A 23 7.83 -0.69 10.48
CA GLY A 23 6.73 -0.25 9.62
C GLY A 23 5.55 0.26 10.43
N THR A 24 5.04 -0.54 11.35
CA THR A 24 3.91 -0.19 12.22
C THR A 24 4.19 1.10 13.00
N MET A 25 5.37 1.23 13.62
CA MET A 25 5.72 2.44 14.38
C MET A 25 5.76 3.69 13.47
N LEU A 26 6.31 3.58 12.27
CA LEU A 26 6.30 4.71 11.33
C LEU A 26 4.87 5.10 10.92
N HIS A 27 3.99 4.12 10.63
CA HIS A 27 2.58 4.40 10.33
C HIS A 27 1.88 5.10 11.48
N ASP A 28 2.06 4.63 12.74
CA ASP A 28 1.46 5.23 13.94
C ASP A 28 1.91 6.69 14.13
N VAL A 29 3.20 6.97 13.93
CA VAL A 29 3.74 8.34 14.01
C VAL A 29 3.19 9.23 12.90
N LEU A 30 3.15 8.72 11.67
CA LEU A 30 2.65 9.46 10.51
C LEU A 30 1.15 9.75 10.63
N GLU A 31 0.36 8.80 11.12
CA GLU A 31 -1.06 9.02 11.39
C GLU A 31 -1.27 10.14 12.39
N GLN A 32 -0.61 10.08 13.56
CA GLN A 32 -0.73 11.09 14.59
C GLN A 32 -0.31 12.47 14.08
N PHE A 33 0.84 12.53 13.38
CA PHE A 33 1.35 13.76 12.80
C PHE A 33 0.41 14.38 11.76
N CYS A 34 -0.11 13.57 10.83
CA CYS A 34 -1.04 14.06 9.82
C CYS A 34 -2.39 14.49 10.40
N ARG A 35 -2.84 13.86 11.51
CA ARG A 35 -4.06 14.29 12.23
C ARG A 35 -3.89 15.66 12.88
N LEU A 36 -2.68 15.97 13.35
CA LEU A 36 -2.36 17.29 13.93
C LEU A 36 -2.18 18.36 12.86
N HIS A 37 -1.65 17.98 11.68
CA HIS A 37 -1.32 18.90 10.58
C HIS A 37 -2.01 18.50 9.27
N PRO A 38 -3.36 18.45 9.21
CA PRO A 38 -4.07 18.01 8.01
C PRO A 38 -4.06 19.05 6.89
N SER A 39 -3.85 20.33 7.22
CA SER A 39 -3.90 21.48 6.30
C SER A 39 -2.86 22.52 6.66
N LEU A 40 -2.57 23.42 5.72
CA LEU A 40 -1.64 24.54 5.97
C LEU A 40 -2.24 25.52 6.98
N GLU A 41 -1.47 25.85 8.00
CA GLU A 41 -1.80 26.86 9.00
C GLU A 41 -0.75 27.97 9.03
N ASP A 42 -1.14 29.15 9.51
CA ASP A 42 -0.24 30.29 9.63
C ASP A 42 0.89 29.98 10.62
N GLY A 43 2.11 30.32 10.23
CA GLY A 43 3.28 30.15 11.06
C GLY A 43 3.92 28.75 11.04
N MET A 44 3.38 27.79 10.27
CA MET A 44 4.03 26.50 10.07
C MET A 44 5.40 26.66 9.41
N THR A 45 6.39 26.03 10.02
CA THR A 45 7.77 26.00 9.51
C THR A 45 8.27 24.56 9.48
N THR A 46 9.26 24.28 8.64
CA THR A 46 9.93 22.97 8.63
C THR A 46 10.46 22.62 10.01
N ALA A 47 11.08 23.58 10.71
CA ALA A 47 11.65 23.33 12.05
C ALA A 47 10.59 23.01 13.11
N SER A 48 9.41 23.65 13.08
CA SER A 48 8.32 23.31 14.01
C SER A 48 7.79 21.90 13.74
N LEU A 49 7.54 21.57 12.48
CA LEU A 49 7.01 20.24 12.10
C LEU A 49 8.01 19.12 12.38
N GLN A 50 9.31 19.34 12.14
CA GLN A 50 10.36 18.37 12.48
C GLN A 50 10.46 18.12 13.97
N ARG A 51 10.32 19.16 14.79
CA ARG A 51 10.30 19.02 16.25
C ARG A 51 9.08 18.20 16.68
N GLU A 52 7.89 18.55 16.19
CA GLU A 52 6.64 17.92 16.60
C GLU A 52 6.56 16.44 16.18
N ILE A 53 6.99 16.09 14.97
CA ILE A 53 7.04 14.67 14.55
C ILE A 53 8.10 13.88 15.35
N GLY A 54 9.18 14.54 15.77
CA GLY A 54 10.17 13.96 16.66
C GLY A 54 9.62 13.69 18.06
N GLU A 55 8.82 14.62 18.63
CA GLU A 55 8.13 14.45 19.91
C GLU A 55 7.14 13.27 19.84
N ILE A 56 6.35 13.15 18.79
CA ILE A 56 5.44 12.01 18.56
C ILE A 56 6.20 10.68 18.48
N LEU A 57 7.35 10.65 17.77
CA LEU A 57 8.20 9.46 17.71
C LEU A 57 8.74 9.12 19.10
N ASP A 58 9.20 10.11 19.86
CA ASP A 58 9.76 9.92 21.21
C ASP A 58 8.75 9.33 22.17
N GLU A 59 7.51 9.84 22.15
CA GLU A 59 6.40 9.34 22.95
C GLU A 59 6.01 7.91 22.55
N THR A 60 5.84 7.65 21.25
CA THR A 60 5.45 6.33 20.74
C THR A 60 6.52 5.29 21.04
N PHE A 61 7.78 5.63 20.80
CA PHE A 61 8.92 4.77 21.07
C PHE A 61 9.09 4.47 22.57
N THR A 62 8.97 5.50 23.44
CA THR A 62 9.09 5.34 24.88
C THR A 62 7.96 4.51 25.46
N ARG A 63 6.75 4.64 24.93
CA ARG A 63 5.59 3.83 25.32
C ARG A 63 5.85 2.34 25.06
N GLN A 64 6.49 1.99 23.94
CA GLN A 64 6.70 0.60 23.55
C GLN A 64 7.97 -0.01 24.18
N TYR A 65 9.09 0.74 24.19
CA TYR A 65 10.40 0.22 24.60
C TYR A 65 10.92 0.77 25.92
N GLY A 66 10.19 1.68 26.56
CA GLY A 66 10.56 2.30 27.82
C GLY A 66 11.61 3.41 27.66
N SER A 67 12.04 3.96 28.80
CA SER A 67 12.97 5.09 28.84
C SER A 67 14.47 4.70 28.75
N ARG A 68 14.77 3.40 28.73
CA ARG A 68 16.16 2.88 28.68
C ARG A 68 16.30 1.76 27.66
N PRO A 69 16.00 2.01 26.39
CA PRO A 69 16.09 0.99 25.35
C PRO A 69 17.56 0.61 25.09
N LEU A 70 17.77 -0.58 24.54
CA LEU A 70 19.07 -1.07 24.14
C LEU A 70 19.65 -0.26 22.95
N MET A 71 20.96 -0.26 22.80
CA MET A 71 21.66 0.53 21.77
C MET A 71 21.18 0.25 20.34
N PRO A 72 20.91 -1.00 19.91
CA PRO A 72 20.41 -1.23 18.56
C PRO A 72 19.06 -0.54 18.29
N LEU A 73 18.15 -0.54 19.26
CA LEU A 73 16.86 0.17 19.17
C LEU A 73 17.06 1.69 19.04
N LEU A 74 18.03 2.25 19.76
CA LEU A 74 18.36 3.68 19.65
C LEU A 74 18.89 4.03 18.26
N LEU A 75 19.67 3.15 17.64
CA LEU A 75 20.15 3.34 16.26
C LEU A 75 18.98 3.27 15.25
N GLN A 76 18.06 2.35 15.45
CA GLN A 76 16.85 2.26 14.61
C GLN A 76 15.95 3.49 14.79
N LYS A 77 15.75 3.96 16.04
CA LYS A 77 15.05 5.21 16.33
C LYS A 77 15.69 6.40 15.61
N ARG A 78 17.02 6.52 15.69
CA ARG A 78 17.74 7.58 14.98
C ARG A 78 17.56 7.55 13.47
N SER A 79 17.51 6.35 12.89
CA SER A 79 17.18 6.18 11.47
C SER A 79 15.75 6.63 11.15
N MET A 80 14.79 6.35 12.03
CA MET A 80 13.41 6.84 11.87
C MET A 80 13.32 8.36 11.98
N GLU A 81 13.98 8.98 12.94
CA GLU A 81 14.05 10.44 13.08
C GLU A 81 14.51 11.12 11.79
N GLN A 82 15.59 10.59 11.17
CA GLN A 82 16.09 11.14 9.90
C GLN A 82 15.06 11.06 8.77
N ARG A 83 14.34 9.93 8.66
CA ARG A 83 13.28 9.74 7.66
C ARG A 83 12.10 10.68 7.90
N LEU A 84 11.67 10.79 9.16
CA LEU A 84 10.55 11.62 9.55
C LEU A 84 10.83 13.12 9.40
N ASN A 85 12.08 13.55 9.60
CA ASN A 85 12.49 14.93 9.35
C ASN A 85 12.35 15.32 7.87
N VAL A 86 12.75 14.43 6.94
CA VAL A 86 12.56 14.66 5.51
C VAL A 86 11.06 14.61 5.15
N TYR A 87 10.33 13.68 5.74
CA TYR A 87 8.87 13.61 5.54
C TYR A 87 8.18 14.90 5.98
N ALA A 88 8.51 15.46 7.15
CA ALA A 88 7.91 16.71 7.64
C ALA A 88 8.16 17.90 6.71
N GLU A 89 9.36 17.99 6.12
CA GLU A 89 9.69 19.00 5.12
C GLU A 89 8.82 18.85 3.85
N GLN A 90 8.74 17.62 3.30
CA GLN A 90 7.93 17.34 2.11
C GLN A 90 6.44 17.48 2.39
N HIS A 91 5.98 17.15 3.59
CA HIS A 91 4.60 17.36 4.00
C HIS A 91 4.24 18.85 4.00
N LEU A 92 5.10 19.72 4.55
CA LEU A 92 4.88 21.16 4.50
C LEU A 92 4.85 21.69 3.06
N GLU A 93 5.71 21.16 2.19
CA GLU A 93 5.70 21.53 0.76
C GLU A 93 4.40 21.09 0.09
N ASP A 94 3.91 19.89 0.35
CA ASP A 94 2.61 19.41 -0.12
C ASP A 94 1.47 20.33 0.32
N LEU A 95 1.42 20.71 1.61
CA LEU A 95 0.42 21.62 2.13
C LEU A 95 0.48 23.00 1.44
N ARG A 96 1.69 23.54 1.21
CA ARG A 96 1.90 24.80 0.48
C ARG A 96 1.49 24.71 -0.98
N ASN A 97 1.61 23.54 -1.57
CA ASN A 97 1.15 23.26 -2.94
C ASN A 97 -0.37 23.03 -3.03
N GLY A 98 -1.11 23.16 -1.94
CA GLY A 98 -2.57 23.08 -1.91
C GLY A 98 -3.13 21.68 -1.60
N TRP A 99 -2.30 20.72 -1.22
CA TRP A 99 -2.77 19.43 -0.72
C TRP A 99 -3.26 19.53 0.71
N THR A 100 -4.31 18.80 1.04
CA THR A 100 -4.88 18.67 2.38
C THR A 100 -5.11 17.20 2.67
N CYS A 101 -4.69 16.72 3.83
CA CYS A 101 -4.97 15.36 4.27
C CYS A 101 -6.44 15.27 4.72
N ILE A 102 -7.23 14.43 4.10
CA ILE A 102 -8.67 14.28 4.40
C ILE A 102 -9.03 12.97 5.10
N ALA A 103 -8.17 11.96 5.03
CA ALA A 103 -8.34 10.70 5.75
C ALA A 103 -6.99 10.07 6.10
N PHE A 104 -6.95 9.41 7.28
CA PHE A 104 -5.77 8.72 7.82
C PHE A 104 -6.22 7.40 8.41
N GLU A 105 -5.46 6.31 8.14
CA GLU A 105 -5.77 4.96 8.63
C GLU A 105 -7.28 4.66 8.48
N GLN A 106 -7.80 5.02 7.28
CA GLN A 106 -9.23 4.95 6.99
C GLN A 106 -9.67 3.51 6.90
N SER A 107 -10.37 3.04 7.93
CA SER A 107 -11.00 1.72 7.91
C SER A 107 -12.21 1.73 6.99
N VAL A 108 -12.24 0.78 6.07
CA VAL A 108 -13.37 0.51 5.19
C VAL A 108 -13.97 -0.83 5.60
N GLU A 109 -15.22 -0.78 6.01
CA GLU A 109 -15.95 -1.96 6.47
C GLU A 109 -17.12 -2.24 5.51
N ASN A 110 -17.27 -3.53 5.14
CA ASN A 110 -18.41 -4.00 4.34
C ASN A 110 -18.59 -3.30 2.97
N TRP A 111 -17.51 -2.80 2.35
CA TRP A 111 -17.60 -2.29 0.99
C TRP A 111 -17.89 -3.41 0.01
N ARG A 112 -18.83 -3.17 -0.91
CA ARG A 112 -19.26 -4.19 -1.86
C ARG A 112 -18.63 -3.98 -3.22
N LEU A 113 -17.87 -5.00 -3.66
CA LEU A 113 -17.37 -5.08 -5.03
C LEU A 113 -17.97 -6.33 -5.72
N GLY A 114 -18.95 -6.12 -6.59
CA GLY A 114 -19.78 -7.22 -7.12
C GLY A 114 -20.53 -7.92 -5.99
N ASP A 115 -20.40 -9.25 -5.91
CA ASP A 115 -21.05 -10.09 -4.89
C ASP A 115 -20.22 -10.23 -3.59
N PHE A 116 -19.10 -9.52 -3.48
CA PHE A 116 -18.18 -9.65 -2.36
C PHE A 116 -18.27 -8.45 -1.42
N SER A 117 -18.14 -8.72 -0.13
CA SER A 117 -17.98 -7.71 0.90
C SER A 117 -16.53 -7.68 1.34
N LEU A 118 -15.91 -6.53 1.32
CA LEU A 118 -14.50 -6.31 1.55
C LEU A 118 -14.28 -5.44 2.78
N ARG A 119 -13.17 -5.72 3.47
CA ARG A 119 -12.69 -4.93 4.59
C ARG A 119 -11.20 -4.66 4.39
N PHE A 120 -10.79 -3.40 4.52
CA PHE A 120 -9.39 -3.00 4.40
C PHE A 120 -9.16 -1.65 5.08
N ARG A 121 -7.92 -1.21 5.13
CA ARG A 121 -7.53 0.08 5.70
C ARG A 121 -6.62 0.82 4.71
N ILE A 122 -6.88 2.09 4.54
CA ILE A 122 -6.11 2.99 3.67
C ILE A 122 -5.29 3.92 4.55
N ASP A 123 -3.98 3.99 4.33
CA ASP A 123 -3.08 4.75 5.19
C ASP A 123 -3.38 6.24 5.14
N ARG A 124 -3.54 6.82 3.93
CA ARG A 124 -3.78 8.25 3.76
C ARG A 124 -4.53 8.58 2.47
N ILE A 125 -5.42 9.56 2.54
CA ILE A 125 -6.05 10.17 1.38
C ILE A 125 -5.89 11.68 1.47
N ASP A 126 -5.44 12.28 0.37
CA ASP A 126 -5.30 13.72 0.24
C ASP A 126 -6.22 14.28 -0.83
N ARG A 127 -6.61 15.53 -0.62
CA ARG A 127 -7.34 16.36 -1.60
C ARG A 127 -6.54 17.60 -1.91
N HIS A 128 -6.39 17.89 -3.17
CA HIS A 128 -5.79 19.14 -3.65
C HIS A 128 -6.85 20.24 -3.78
N ALA A 129 -6.41 21.49 -3.76
CA ALA A 129 -7.28 22.66 -3.87
C ALA A 129 -8.10 22.71 -5.18
N ASP A 130 -7.65 22.07 -6.26
CA ASP A 130 -8.38 21.93 -7.53
C ASP A 130 -9.42 20.79 -7.54
N GLY A 131 -9.54 20.05 -6.44
CA GLY A 131 -10.44 18.91 -6.28
C GLY A 131 -9.81 17.55 -6.62
N SER A 132 -8.57 17.52 -7.13
CA SER A 132 -7.86 16.26 -7.35
C SER A 132 -7.66 15.48 -6.06
N LEU A 133 -7.66 14.14 -6.16
CA LEU A 133 -7.49 13.23 -5.03
C LEU A 133 -6.28 12.32 -5.27
N ARG A 134 -5.60 11.95 -4.19
CA ARG A 134 -4.59 10.88 -4.20
C ARG A 134 -4.78 9.94 -3.02
N VAL A 135 -4.68 8.65 -3.29
CA VAL A 135 -4.66 7.58 -2.31
C VAL A 135 -3.21 7.16 -2.11
N ILE A 136 -2.74 7.21 -0.89
CA ILE A 136 -1.33 6.99 -0.54
C ILE A 136 -1.22 5.79 0.37
N ASP A 137 -0.24 4.93 0.08
CA ASP A 137 0.20 3.84 0.94
C ASP A 137 1.67 4.06 1.30
N TYR A 138 2.00 3.96 2.59
CA TYR A 138 3.36 4.16 3.08
C TYR A 138 4.20 2.89 2.90
N LYS A 139 5.44 3.06 2.44
CA LYS A 139 6.40 1.96 2.31
C LYS A 139 7.72 2.32 3.00
N THR A 140 8.18 1.47 3.91
CA THR A 140 9.42 1.70 4.67
C THR A 140 10.69 1.36 3.90
N GLY A 141 10.55 0.65 2.78
CA GLY A 141 11.64 0.32 1.86
C GLY A 141 11.69 1.24 0.66
N LYS A 142 12.79 1.13 -0.12
CA LYS A 142 12.89 1.76 -1.43
C LYS A 142 11.83 1.19 -2.36
N THR A 143 11.07 2.05 -3.00
CA THR A 143 10.10 1.64 -4.01
C THR A 143 10.59 2.07 -5.38
N ASP A 144 10.43 1.16 -6.35
CA ASP A 144 10.42 1.54 -7.77
C ASP A 144 9.19 2.42 -8.06
N SER A 145 8.97 2.76 -9.33
CA SER A 145 7.72 3.45 -9.70
C SER A 145 6.51 2.63 -9.21
N CYS A 146 5.46 3.32 -8.77
CA CYS A 146 4.22 2.70 -8.29
C CYS A 146 3.73 1.61 -9.24
N GLU A 147 3.66 1.92 -10.54
CA GLU A 147 3.26 0.98 -11.57
C GLU A 147 4.09 -0.33 -11.60
N LYS A 148 5.43 -0.23 -11.51
CA LYS A 148 6.31 -1.42 -11.55
C LYS A 148 6.14 -2.33 -10.35
N LYS A 149 5.70 -1.78 -9.22
CA LYS A 149 5.38 -2.57 -8.03
C LYS A 149 4.16 -3.46 -8.29
N HIS A 150 3.16 -2.91 -8.96
CA HIS A 150 1.88 -3.59 -9.23
C HIS A 150 1.89 -4.49 -10.46
N LEU A 151 2.68 -4.15 -11.48
CA LEU A 151 2.71 -4.85 -12.75
C LEU A 151 4.05 -5.57 -12.99
N GLY A 152 3.97 -6.85 -13.30
CA GLY A 152 5.10 -7.67 -13.73
C GLY A 152 4.96 -8.12 -15.18
N THR A 153 6.04 -8.07 -15.95
CA THR A 153 6.04 -8.56 -17.33
C THR A 153 5.85 -10.08 -17.38
N MET A 154 5.08 -10.56 -18.37
CA MET A 154 4.86 -11.98 -18.63
C MET A 154 5.60 -12.45 -19.85
N LYS A 155 6.28 -13.60 -19.74
CA LYS A 155 6.89 -14.31 -20.88
C LYS A 155 5.87 -15.21 -21.60
N ARG A 156 4.88 -15.73 -20.86
CA ARG A 156 3.85 -16.67 -21.35
C ARG A 156 2.45 -16.16 -21.01
N PRO A 157 1.90 -15.22 -21.80
CA PRO A 157 0.58 -14.65 -21.56
C PRO A 157 -0.55 -15.67 -21.76
N ASP A 158 -0.29 -16.73 -22.52
CA ASP A 158 -1.19 -17.87 -22.77
C ASP A 158 -1.44 -18.75 -21.54
N ALA A 159 -0.66 -18.59 -20.48
CA ALA A 159 -0.84 -19.36 -19.25
C ALA A 159 -2.04 -18.88 -18.40
N LEU A 160 -2.38 -17.60 -18.44
CA LEU A 160 -3.49 -17.05 -17.63
C LEU A 160 -4.86 -17.66 -17.91
N PRO A 161 -5.27 -17.86 -19.17
CA PRO A 161 -6.55 -18.51 -19.46
C PRO A 161 -6.66 -19.96 -18.95
N LEU A 162 -5.54 -20.61 -18.65
CA LEU A 162 -5.53 -21.94 -18.03
C LEU A 162 -5.99 -21.89 -16.57
N LEU A 163 -5.76 -20.77 -15.88
CA LEU A 163 -6.24 -20.51 -14.52
C LEU A 163 -7.74 -20.19 -14.54
N SER A 164 -8.10 -19.21 -15.33
CA SER A 164 -9.46 -18.80 -15.60
C SER A 164 -9.53 -18.08 -16.94
N PRO A 165 -10.56 -18.40 -17.77
CA PRO A 165 -10.79 -17.66 -19.01
C PRO A 165 -11.03 -16.16 -18.82
N ALA A 166 -11.42 -15.73 -17.61
CA ALA A 166 -11.66 -14.34 -17.28
C ALA A 166 -10.37 -13.57 -16.90
N LEU A 167 -9.27 -14.27 -16.61
CA LEU A 167 -7.98 -13.63 -16.35
C LEU A 167 -7.26 -13.36 -17.66
N HIS A 168 -7.20 -12.09 -18.03
CA HIS A 168 -6.46 -11.63 -19.21
C HIS A 168 -5.26 -10.80 -18.79
N PRO A 169 -4.10 -10.94 -19.48
CA PRO A 169 -2.96 -10.08 -19.22
C PRO A 169 -3.30 -8.63 -19.58
N TYR A 170 -2.86 -7.68 -18.75
CA TYR A 170 -2.87 -6.28 -19.14
C TYR A 170 -1.81 -6.09 -20.24
N THR A 171 -2.23 -5.71 -21.44
CA THR A 171 -1.36 -5.70 -22.63
C THR A 171 -1.15 -4.27 -23.11
N ARG A 172 0.11 -3.90 -23.33
CA ARG A 172 0.51 -2.62 -23.93
C ARG A 172 1.27 -2.84 -25.22
N ARG A 173 1.14 -1.92 -26.16
CA ARG A 173 1.97 -1.90 -27.37
C ARG A 173 3.11 -0.90 -27.22
N GLN A 174 4.32 -1.35 -27.46
CA GLN A 174 5.49 -0.47 -27.57
C GLN A 174 5.44 0.33 -28.88
N LYS A 175 6.27 1.39 -28.96
CA LYS A 175 6.39 2.23 -30.18
C LYS A 175 6.73 1.43 -31.45
N ASN A 176 7.42 0.31 -31.30
CA ASN A 176 7.77 -0.61 -32.41
C ASN A 176 6.63 -1.60 -32.77
N GLY A 177 5.43 -1.44 -32.19
CA GLY A 177 4.27 -2.31 -32.40
C GLY A 177 4.27 -3.62 -31.60
N LYS A 178 5.37 -3.95 -30.89
CA LYS A 178 5.47 -5.17 -30.07
C LYS A 178 4.52 -5.10 -28.88
N ALA A 179 3.72 -6.15 -28.69
CA ALA A 179 2.90 -6.30 -27.49
C ALA A 179 3.77 -6.72 -26.30
N VAL A 180 3.55 -6.09 -25.16
CA VAL A 180 4.10 -6.49 -23.86
C VAL A 180 2.93 -6.80 -22.96
N HIS A 181 2.95 -7.98 -22.36
CA HIS A 181 1.92 -8.49 -21.50
C HIS A 181 2.36 -8.38 -20.05
N PHE A 182 1.44 -7.94 -19.18
CA PHE A 182 1.67 -7.76 -17.77
C PHE A 182 0.67 -8.60 -16.97
N ARG A 183 1.15 -9.14 -15.85
CA ARG A 183 0.31 -9.70 -14.79
C ARG A 183 0.28 -8.73 -13.61
N TRP A 184 -0.75 -8.83 -12.82
CA TRP A 184 -0.81 -8.16 -11.53
C TRP A 184 0.05 -8.92 -10.52
N LYS A 185 0.88 -8.18 -9.76
CA LYS A 185 1.69 -8.68 -8.64
C LYS A 185 1.11 -8.24 -7.29
N ASP A 186 0.42 -7.11 -7.32
CA ASP A 186 -0.17 -6.45 -6.16
C ASP A 186 -1.39 -5.68 -6.64
N LEU A 187 -2.51 -5.80 -5.93
CA LEU A 187 -3.79 -5.17 -6.26
C LEU A 187 -4.26 -4.20 -5.15
N GLN A 188 -3.45 -3.97 -4.12
CA GLN A 188 -3.80 -3.17 -2.96
C GLN A 188 -4.20 -1.74 -3.35
N LEU A 189 -3.29 -0.98 -3.95
CA LEU A 189 -3.61 0.41 -4.35
C LEU A 189 -4.73 0.52 -5.38
N PRO A 190 -4.79 -0.31 -6.45
CA PRO A 190 -5.96 -0.32 -7.33
C PRO A 190 -7.28 -0.54 -6.61
N LEU A 191 -7.31 -1.43 -5.61
CA LEU A 191 -8.50 -1.68 -4.79
C LEU A 191 -8.90 -0.42 -4.01
N TYR A 192 -7.94 0.24 -3.37
CA TYR A 192 -8.16 1.47 -2.61
C TYR A 192 -8.69 2.60 -3.50
N VAL A 193 -8.16 2.72 -4.72
CA VAL A 193 -8.62 3.70 -5.71
C VAL A 193 -10.06 3.40 -6.15
N LEU A 194 -10.42 2.14 -6.38
CA LEU A 194 -11.79 1.76 -6.74
C LEU A 194 -12.78 2.19 -5.67
N TRP A 195 -12.48 1.95 -4.41
CA TRP A 195 -13.31 2.40 -3.29
C TRP A 195 -13.38 3.94 -3.21
N ALA A 196 -12.22 4.61 -3.28
CA ALA A 196 -12.16 6.06 -3.16
C ALA A 196 -12.88 6.79 -4.32
N MET A 197 -12.95 6.17 -5.50
CA MET A 197 -13.76 6.69 -6.62
C MET A 197 -15.24 6.76 -6.28
N GLU A 198 -15.76 5.73 -5.61
CA GLU A 198 -17.17 5.67 -5.19
C GLU A 198 -17.43 6.64 -4.03
N GLU A 199 -16.57 6.62 -3.01
CA GLU A 199 -16.73 7.41 -1.79
C GLU A 199 -16.64 8.92 -2.05
N TYR A 200 -15.68 9.35 -2.87
CA TYR A 200 -15.41 10.77 -3.12
C TYR A 200 -15.87 11.26 -4.49
N CYS A 201 -16.53 10.41 -5.28
CA CYS A 201 -17.04 10.76 -6.62
C CYS A 201 -15.98 11.40 -7.53
N GLY A 202 -14.74 10.84 -7.54
CA GLY A 202 -13.61 11.40 -8.26
C GLY A 202 -12.76 10.36 -8.98
N ARG A 203 -11.59 10.76 -9.48
CA ARG A 203 -10.57 9.90 -10.10
C ARG A 203 -9.26 10.00 -9.29
N PRO A 204 -9.17 9.34 -8.12
CA PRO A 204 -8.00 9.44 -7.27
C PRO A 204 -6.76 8.85 -7.95
N THR A 205 -5.63 9.54 -7.85
CA THR A 205 -4.31 8.99 -8.21
C THR A 205 -3.84 8.02 -7.13
N ALA A 206 -3.30 6.86 -7.54
CA ALA A 206 -2.62 5.95 -6.62
C ALA A 206 -1.18 6.40 -6.39
N ALA A 207 -0.68 6.36 -5.16
CA ALA A 207 0.70 6.72 -4.86
C ALA A 207 1.30 5.86 -3.74
N TYR A 208 2.59 5.58 -3.84
CA TYR A 208 3.41 5.17 -2.72
C TYR A 208 4.15 6.37 -2.14
N TYR A 209 4.15 6.47 -0.82
CA TYR A 209 5.08 7.35 -0.11
C TYR A 209 6.19 6.49 0.50
N ALA A 210 7.36 6.52 -0.13
CA ALA A 210 8.51 5.73 0.30
C ALA A 210 9.30 6.44 1.39
N LEU A 211 9.60 5.73 2.49
CA LEU A 211 10.44 6.17 3.60
C LEU A 211 11.62 5.19 3.79
N PRO A 212 12.50 5.00 2.80
CA PRO A 212 13.64 4.11 2.91
C PRO A 212 14.69 4.63 3.92
N ALA A 213 15.65 3.75 4.28
CA ALA A 213 16.73 4.11 5.19
C ALA A 213 17.63 5.24 4.65
N ASN A 214 17.76 5.36 3.32
CA ASN A 214 18.45 6.49 2.71
C ASN A 214 17.50 7.68 2.56
N PRO A 215 17.69 8.80 3.26
CA PRO A 215 16.81 9.96 3.21
C PRO A 215 16.68 10.60 1.83
N LEU A 216 17.66 10.43 0.95
CA LEU A 216 17.62 10.96 -0.43
C LEU A 216 16.64 10.23 -1.34
N ASP A 217 16.22 9.05 -0.96
CA ASP A 217 15.24 8.24 -1.70
C ASP A 217 13.82 8.37 -1.14
N ILE A 218 13.61 9.24 -0.13
CA ILE A 218 12.29 9.50 0.45
C ILE A 218 11.47 10.35 -0.51
N GLY A 219 10.21 9.98 -0.70
CA GLY A 219 9.29 10.77 -1.51
C GLY A 219 8.10 9.99 -2.05
N ILE A 220 7.28 10.73 -2.77
CA ILE A 220 6.04 10.22 -3.40
C ILE A 220 6.32 9.70 -4.80
N SER A 221 5.74 8.55 -5.11
CA SER A 221 5.71 7.95 -6.45
C SER A 221 4.26 7.73 -6.87
N ALA A 222 3.74 8.62 -7.71
CA ALA A 222 2.38 8.54 -8.20
C ALA A 222 2.24 7.64 -9.44
N TRP A 223 1.04 7.09 -9.63
CA TRP A 223 0.65 6.35 -10.83
C TRP A 223 -0.38 7.14 -11.63
N ASP A 224 0.07 8.14 -12.35
CA ASP A 224 -0.77 9.09 -13.07
C ASP A 224 -1.56 8.45 -14.22
N THR A 225 -1.07 7.34 -14.76
CA THR A 225 -1.66 6.67 -15.92
C THR A 225 -2.62 5.52 -15.56
N LEU A 226 -2.95 5.36 -14.27
CA LEU A 226 -3.79 4.26 -13.78
C LEU A 226 -5.18 4.24 -14.43
N HIS A 227 -5.76 5.42 -14.63
CA HIS A 227 -7.11 5.60 -15.18
C HIS A 227 -7.16 5.70 -16.70
N ASP A 228 -6.03 5.84 -17.36
CA ASP A 228 -6.01 6.15 -18.79
C ASP A 228 -5.51 4.95 -19.61
N PRO A 229 -6.23 4.58 -20.68
CA PRO A 229 -5.75 3.56 -21.57
C PRO A 229 -4.38 3.95 -22.15
N GLN A 230 -3.39 3.09 -21.99
CA GLN A 230 -2.06 3.30 -22.57
C GLN A 230 -2.07 2.97 -24.07
N PRO A 231 -1.13 3.47 -24.87
CA PRO A 231 -1.09 3.21 -26.30
C PRO A 231 -1.21 1.71 -26.62
N GLY A 232 -2.22 1.36 -27.42
CA GLY A 232 -2.54 -0.01 -27.80
C GLY A 232 -3.15 -0.88 -26.71
N CYS A 233 -3.68 -0.27 -25.63
CA CYS A 233 -4.54 -0.92 -24.66
C CYS A 233 -6.02 -0.63 -24.98
N ASP A 234 -6.85 -1.65 -24.88
CA ASP A 234 -8.30 -1.50 -25.04
C ASP A 234 -8.96 -1.00 -23.75
N ILE A 235 -8.33 -1.27 -22.60
CA ILE A 235 -8.80 -0.87 -21.26
C ILE A 235 -7.67 -0.18 -20.48
N CYS A 236 -8.01 0.63 -19.49
CA CYS A 236 -7.03 1.19 -18.57
C CYS A 236 -6.54 0.15 -17.53
N ALA A 237 -5.46 0.48 -16.82
CA ALA A 237 -4.90 -0.42 -15.81
C ALA A 237 -5.91 -0.69 -14.68
N LEU A 238 -6.68 0.30 -14.25
CA LEU A 238 -7.66 0.16 -13.18
C LEU A 238 -8.81 -0.79 -13.54
N GLU A 239 -9.31 -0.73 -14.79
CA GLU A 239 -10.33 -1.66 -15.28
C GLU A 239 -9.81 -3.09 -15.32
N SER A 240 -8.56 -3.27 -15.77
CA SER A 240 -7.88 -4.56 -15.72
C SER A 240 -7.75 -5.07 -14.27
N ALA A 241 -7.34 -4.20 -13.33
CA ALA A 241 -7.24 -4.55 -11.91
C ALA A 241 -8.59 -4.99 -11.34
N ARG A 242 -9.65 -4.23 -11.63
CA ARG A 242 -11.00 -4.56 -11.17
C ARG A 242 -11.45 -5.95 -11.66
N SER A 243 -11.18 -6.25 -12.91
CA SER A 243 -11.52 -7.57 -13.49
C SER A 243 -10.74 -8.69 -12.80
N TRP A 244 -9.46 -8.48 -12.53
CA TRP A 244 -8.62 -9.44 -11.81
C TRP A 244 -9.09 -9.64 -10.37
N ILE A 245 -9.39 -8.57 -9.64
CA ILE A 245 -9.88 -8.65 -8.25
C ILE A 245 -11.15 -9.51 -8.20
N LEU A 246 -12.15 -9.21 -9.04
CA LEU A 246 -13.41 -9.94 -9.07
C LEU A 246 -13.20 -11.42 -9.38
N GLU A 247 -12.35 -11.74 -10.34
CA GLU A 247 -12.10 -13.13 -10.73
C GLU A 247 -11.32 -13.89 -9.66
N LEU A 248 -10.28 -13.29 -9.07
CA LEU A 248 -9.55 -13.92 -7.98
C LEU A 248 -10.46 -14.21 -6.78
N MET A 249 -11.33 -13.27 -6.41
CA MET A 249 -12.29 -13.48 -5.32
C MET A 249 -13.30 -14.59 -5.65
N ARG A 250 -13.73 -14.71 -6.90
CA ARG A 250 -14.57 -15.82 -7.37
C ARG A 250 -13.85 -17.16 -7.22
N LEU A 251 -12.59 -17.24 -7.67
CA LEU A 251 -11.76 -18.45 -7.55
C LEU A 251 -11.56 -18.87 -6.09
N ILE A 252 -11.31 -17.89 -5.19
CA ILE A 252 -11.21 -18.14 -3.74
C ILE A 252 -12.51 -18.75 -3.21
N ARG A 253 -13.64 -18.13 -3.51
CA ARG A 253 -14.97 -18.62 -3.06
C ARG A 253 -15.27 -20.04 -3.56
N GLU A 254 -14.80 -20.39 -4.74
CA GLU A 254 -14.96 -21.72 -5.33
C GLU A 254 -13.94 -22.75 -4.81
N GLY A 255 -13.06 -22.37 -3.89
CA GLY A 255 -12.00 -23.23 -3.38
C GLY A 255 -10.91 -23.58 -4.41
N ARG A 256 -10.84 -22.83 -5.51
CA ARG A 256 -9.87 -23.03 -6.61
C ARG A 256 -8.57 -22.24 -6.40
N GLY A 257 -8.34 -21.71 -5.20
CA GLY A 257 -7.16 -20.92 -4.87
C GLY A 257 -5.84 -21.70 -4.82
N LEU A 258 -5.87 -23.00 -5.08
CA LEU A 258 -4.70 -23.90 -5.04
C LEU A 258 -4.33 -24.35 -6.46
N ILE A 259 -3.94 -23.42 -7.32
CA ILE A 259 -3.37 -23.79 -8.62
C ILE A 259 -1.86 -23.73 -8.50
N THR A 260 -1.19 -24.84 -8.77
CA THR A 260 0.26 -24.96 -8.62
C THR A 260 1.00 -24.28 -9.79
N ALA A 261 2.21 -23.76 -9.53
CA ALA A 261 3.07 -23.22 -10.59
C ALA A 261 3.33 -24.29 -11.69
N GLU A 262 3.31 -25.56 -11.33
CA GLU A 262 3.47 -26.69 -12.23
C GLU A 262 2.25 -26.85 -13.18
N GLU A 263 1.03 -26.68 -12.67
CA GLU A 263 -0.21 -26.66 -13.49
C GLU A 263 -0.25 -25.46 -14.43
N LEU A 264 0.48 -24.37 -14.10
CA LEU A 264 0.63 -23.20 -14.96
C LEU A 264 1.76 -23.35 -15.98
N GLY A 265 2.55 -24.40 -15.90
CA GLY A 265 3.74 -24.61 -16.75
C GLY A 265 4.74 -23.44 -16.61
N TRP A 266 4.85 -22.88 -15.41
CA TRP A 266 5.81 -21.80 -15.17
C TRP A 266 7.11 -22.39 -14.65
N ASP A 267 8.22 -22.12 -15.36
CA ASP A 267 9.56 -22.31 -14.81
C ASP A 267 9.69 -21.38 -13.59
N THR A 268 9.86 -21.96 -12.41
CA THR A 268 9.97 -21.27 -11.15
C THR A 268 11.31 -20.57 -10.99
N PRO A 269 11.44 -19.28 -11.22
CA PRO A 269 12.50 -18.51 -10.59
C PRO A 269 12.10 -18.21 -9.15
N SER A 270 13.06 -18.17 -8.27
CA SER A 270 12.98 -18.13 -6.82
C SER A 270 12.29 -16.92 -6.15
N TYR A 271 11.50 -16.13 -6.87
CA TYR A 271 10.80 -14.93 -6.38
C TYR A 271 9.45 -14.74 -7.08
N ASP A 272 8.65 -15.78 -7.22
CA ASP A 272 7.35 -15.62 -7.85
C ASP A 272 6.26 -15.53 -6.78
N VAL A 273 5.51 -14.41 -6.77
CA VAL A 273 4.35 -14.17 -5.90
C VAL A 273 3.35 -15.33 -5.97
N PHE A 274 3.30 -16.04 -7.10
CA PHE A 274 2.48 -17.25 -7.23
C PHE A 274 3.07 -18.48 -6.53
N LYS A 275 4.36 -18.51 -6.21
CA LYS A 275 4.92 -19.60 -5.40
C LYS A 275 4.35 -19.56 -3.98
N ASP A 276 4.13 -18.37 -3.45
CA ASP A 276 3.54 -18.17 -2.14
C ASP A 276 2.01 -18.35 -2.17
N LEU A 277 1.33 -17.98 -3.26
CA LEU A 277 -0.09 -18.28 -3.52
C LEU A 277 -0.40 -19.78 -3.59
N VAL A 278 0.60 -20.56 -3.92
CA VAL A 278 0.49 -21.99 -4.20
C VAL A 278 0.95 -22.84 -3.01
N SER A 279 1.89 -22.34 -2.20
CA SER A 279 2.52 -23.12 -1.13
C SER A 279 2.00 -22.84 0.27
N SER A 280 1.28 -21.76 0.47
CA SER A 280 0.72 -21.37 1.77
C SER A 280 -0.74 -20.96 1.65
N SER A 281 -1.56 -21.59 2.43
CA SER A 281 -2.90 -21.28 2.92
C SER A 281 -3.38 -19.82 2.74
N HIS A 282 -4.65 -19.60 2.95
CA HIS A 282 -5.43 -18.35 2.98
C HIS A 282 -4.69 -17.01 3.22
N GLU A 283 -3.57 -17.00 3.95
CA GLU A 283 -2.78 -15.80 4.25
C GLU A 283 -2.22 -15.11 2.99
N THR A 284 -1.76 -15.86 2.01
CA THR A 284 -1.07 -15.28 0.83
C THR A 284 -2.01 -14.59 -0.14
N LEU A 285 -3.27 -15.01 -0.22
CA LEU A 285 -4.29 -14.30 -1.00
C LEU A 285 -4.75 -13.03 -0.29
N GLN A 286 -4.74 -13.03 1.05
CA GLN A 286 -4.96 -11.84 1.87
C GLN A 286 -3.87 -10.81 1.61
N ASP A 287 -2.60 -11.24 1.54
CA ASP A 287 -1.46 -10.37 1.25
C ASP A 287 -1.50 -9.79 -0.17
N LEU A 288 -1.89 -10.60 -1.17
CA LEU A 288 -2.00 -10.15 -2.56
C LEU A 288 -3.09 -9.08 -2.76
N LEU A 289 -4.18 -9.21 -2.01
CA LEU A 289 -5.31 -8.29 -2.07
C LEU A 289 -5.18 -7.15 -1.04
N GLY A 290 -4.21 -7.23 -0.11
CA GLY A 290 -4.10 -6.32 1.03
C GLY A 290 -5.33 -6.43 1.97
N LEU A 291 -5.97 -7.60 2.00
CA LEU A 291 -7.25 -7.82 2.66
C LEU A 291 -7.12 -8.79 3.83
N ASN A 292 -7.70 -8.43 4.98
CA ASN A 292 -8.06 -9.40 6.02
C ASN A 292 -9.39 -10.06 5.65
N ILE A 293 -9.34 -11.17 4.91
CA ILE A 293 -10.52 -11.97 4.57
C ILE A 293 -10.76 -12.97 5.70
N THR A 294 -11.71 -12.73 6.59
CA THR A 294 -12.24 -13.75 7.47
C THR A 294 -13.26 -14.56 6.67
N PRO A 295 -13.07 -15.86 6.44
CA PRO A 295 -14.09 -16.68 5.82
C PRO A 295 -15.26 -16.82 6.78
N HIS A 296 -16.39 -16.18 6.51
CA HIS A 296 -17.66 -16.62 7.05
C HIS A 296 -18.05 -17.91 6.34
N LEU A 297 -17.71 -19.06 6.93
CA LEU A 297 -18.33 -20.33 6.57
C LEU A 297 -19.81 -20.24 6.97
N PRO A 298 -20.77 -20.46 6.06
CA PRO A 298 -22.14 -20.68 6.45
C PRO A 298 -22.23 -22.02 7.19
N PHE A 299 -22.79 -21.99 8.39
CA PHE A 299 -23.29 -23.17 9.07
C PHE A 299 -24.52 -23.72 8.35
#